data_55eeb3a5436a46e5dd111c03213382c1
#
_entry.id   55eeb3a5436a46e5dd111c03213382c1
#
_cell.length_a   1.000
_cell.length_b   1.000
_cell.length_c   1.000
_cell.angle_alpha   90.00
_cell.angle_beta   90.00
_cell.angle_gamma   90.00
#
_symmetry.space_group_name_H-M   'P 1'
#
loop_
_entity.id
_entity.type
_entity.pdbx_description
1 polymer ?
#
loop_
_entity_poly.entity_id
_entity_poly.type
_entity_poly.pdbx_seq_one_letter_code
_entity_poly.pdbx_strand_id
1 'polypeptide(L)'
;MTKAPYPVDLHTHTVNSDGNDTPYELVMNAAARGVKVLAVTDHDVPPPRTAQIPGNGEMDLVEFAKAQGVALIRGIEFSCETSVQDVHIVGLGCDWDGEIMAEEVKKIAHSKAAAYVETVRRLNERGYAMDMEEILSL
;
A
#
# COMPACT_ATOMS: atom_id res chain seq x y z
N MET A 1 1.36 -24.04 -10.05
CA MET A 1 0.60 -22.76 -10.07
C MET A 1 0.15 -22.48 -11.49
N THR A 2 -1.09 -22.09 -11.71
CA THR A 2 -1.57 -21.65 -13.03
C THR A 2 -0.94 -20.32 -13.37
N LYS A 3 -0.41 -20.21 -14.60
CA LYS A 3 0.15 -18.96 -15.10
C LYS A 3 -0.95 -17.89 -15.16
N ALA A 4 -0.64 -16.64 -14.77
CA ALA A 4 -1.58 -15.55 -14.92
C ALA A 4 -2.03 -15.41 -16.38
N PRO A 5 -3.32 -15.21 -16.66
CA PRO A 5 -3.83 -15.06 -18.01
C PRO A 5 -3.29 -13.79 -18.69
N TYR A 6 -2.93 -12.78 -17.89
CA TYR A 6 -2.37 -11.51 -18.33
C TYR A 6 -1.01 -11.26 -17.67
N PRO A 7 0.00 -10.79 -18.42
CA PRO A 7 1.34 -10.53 -17.88
C PRO A 7 1.46 -9.18 -17.14
N VAL A 8 0.36 -8.48 -16.91
CA VAL A 8 0.33 -7.13 -16.33
C VAL A 8 -0.70 -7.10 -15.21
N ASP A 9 -0.28 -6.60 -14.04
CA ASP A 9 -1.14 -6.33 -12.89
C ASP A 9 -0.78 -4.96 -12.30
N LEU A 10 -1.66 -3.98 -12.45
CA LEU A 10 -1.41 -2.58 -12.11
C LEU A 10 -2.14 -2.12 -10.84
N HIS A 11 -2.72 -3.04 -10.08
CA HIS A 11 -3.44 -2.72 -8.86
C HIS A 11 -3.28 -3.87 -7.87
N THR A 12 -2.32 -3.74 -6.96
CA THR A 12 -2.04 -4.76 -5.94
C THR A 12 -1.69 -4.11 -4.61
N HIS A 13 -1.96 -4.83 -3.53
CA HIS A 13 -1.77 -4.37 -2.16
C HIS A 13 -0.83 -5.30 -1.40
N THR A 14 -0.13 -4.73 -0.44
CA THR A 14 0.76 -5.45 0.48
C THR A 14 0.25 -5.32 1.92
N VAL A 15 0.97 -5.91 2.85
CA VAL A 15 0.72 -5.74 4.30
C VAL A 15 0.89 -4.29 4.79
N ASN A 16 1.37 -3.38 3.94
CA ASN A 16 1.42 -1.94 4.27
C ASN A 16 0.02 -1.29 4.26
N SER A 17 -0.97 -1.96 3.65
CA SER A 17 -2.39 -1.56 3.70
C SER A 17 -3.27 -2.75 4.06
N ASP A 18 -3.96 -3.33 3.11
CA ASP A 18 -4.93 -4.40 3.32
C ASP A 18 -4.62 -5.69 2.55
N GLY A 19 -3.43 -5.79 1.94
CA GLY A 19 -2.92 -7.01 1.34
C GLY A 19 -2.37 -7.99 2.39
N ASN A 20 -2.06 -9.21 1.95
CA ASN A 20 -1.54 -10.27 2.83
C ASN A 20 -0.06 -10.56 2.59
N ASP A 21 0.48 -10.15 1.45
CA ASP A 21 1.88 -10.38 1.09
C ASP A 21 2.75 -9.19 1.52
N THR A 22 3.93 -9.45 2.03
CA THR A 22 4.97 -8.41 2.11
C THR A 22 5.36 -7.95 0.69
N PRO A 23 5.95 -6.76 0.52
CA PRO A 23 6.43 -6.32 -0.80
C PRO A 23 7.34 -7.35 -1.49
N TYR A 24 8.18 -8.05 -0.73
CA TYR A 24 9.00 -9.14 -1.23
C TYR A 24 8.15 -10.31 -1.75
N GLU A 25 7.22 -10.81 -0.95
CA GLU A 25 6.36 -11.96 -1.29
C GLU A 25 5.47 -11.64 -2.49
N LEU A 26 4.94 -10.42 -2.57
CA LEU A 26 4.16 -9.96 -3.71
C LEU A 26 4.97 -10.05 -5.03
N VAL A 27 6.21 -9.58 -5.04
CA VAL A 27 7.09 -9.68 -6.22
C VAL A 27 7.36 -11.15 -6.57
N MET A 28 7.69 -11.99 -5.58
CA MET A 28 7.95 -13.41 -5.80
C MET A 28 6.72 -14.15 -6.34
N ASN A 29 5.54 -13.85 -5.79
CA ASN A 29 4.27 -14.43 -6.23
C ASN A 29 3.92 -14.00 -7.66
N ALA A 30 4.14 -12.72 -8.00
CA ALA A 30 3.95 -12.19 -9.34
C ALA A 30 4.88 -12.89 -10.36
N ALA A 31 6.17 -12.97 -10.04
CA ALA A 31 7.17 -13.64 -10.90
C ALA A 31 6.81 -15.12 -11.13
N ALA A 32 6.44 -15.85 -10.07
CA ALA A 32 6.06 -17.26 -10.15
C ALA A 32 4.81 -17.50 -11.01
N ARG A 33 3.89 -16.52 -11.07
CA ARG A 33 2.68 -16.56 -11.91
C ARG A 33 2.92 -16.04 -13.33
N GLY A 34 4.10 -15.51 -13.63
CA GLY A 34 4.48 -15.02 -14.96
C GLY A 34 4.03 -13.59 -15.25
N VAL A 35 3.67 -12.82 -14.22
CA VAL A 35 3.46 -11.37 -14.32
C VAL A 35 4.79 -10.72 -14.75
N LYS A 36 4.72 -9.77 -15.66
CA LYS A 36 5.89 -9.07 -16.23
C LYS A 36 5.92 -7.59 -15.86
N VAL A 37 4.73 -7.01 -15.60
CA VAL A 37 4.59 -5.65 -15.10
C VAL A 37 3.66 -5.69 -13.89
N LEU A 38 4.14 -5.20 -12.77
CA LEU A 38 3.44 -5.18 -11.49
C LEU A 38 3.43 -3.76 -10.95
N ALA A 39 2.29 -3.28 -10.43
CA ALA A 39 2.27 -2.08 -9.62
C ALA A 39 1.91 -2.42 -8.17
N VAL A 40 2.64 -1.85 -7.22
CA VAL A 40 2.28 -1.84 -5.79
C VAL A 40 1.53 -0.54 -5.54
N THR A 41 0.29 -0.65 -5.08
CA THR A 41 -0.66 0.48 -4.96
C THR A 41 -1.37 0.46 -3.61
N ASP A 42 -0.62 0.34 -2.53
CA ASP A 42 -1.16 0.33 -1.17
C ASP A 42 -2.01 1.57 -0.88
N HIS A 43 -3.06 1.40 -0.05
CA HIS A 43 -3.97 2.49 0.31
C HIS A 43 -3.29 3.57 1.13
N ASP A 44 -3.28 4.79 0.59
CA ASP A 44 -2.93 6.03 1.30
C ASP A 44 -1.56 6.03 2.00
N VAL A 45 -0.68 5.15 1.59
CA VAL A 45 0.70 5.09 2.06
C VAL A 45 1.68 5.18 0.89
N PRO A 46 2.86 5.79 1.07
CA PRO A 46 3.83 5.87 0.00
C PRO A 46 4.30 4.47 -0.41
N PRO A 47 4.48 4.24 -1.71
CA PRO A 47 4.95 2.94 -2.19
C PRO A 47 6.33 2.62 -1.63
N PRO A 48 6.56 1.36 -1.19
CA PRO A 48 7.84 0.97 -0.60
C PRO A 48 9.00 1.16 -1.58
N ARG A 49 10.10 1.74 -1.10
CA ARG A 49 11.36 1.85 -1.86
C ARG A 49 12.19 0.59 -1.73
N THR A 50 12.18 0.02 -0.54
CA THR A 50 12.99 -1.14 -0.16
C THR A 50 12.12 -2.24 0.40
N ALA A 51 12.64 -3.45 0.44
CA ALA A 51 12.05 -4.58 1.13
C ALA A 51 13.12 -5.42 1.83
N GLN A 52 12.74 -6.12 2.88
CA GLN A 52 13.59 -7.12 3.52
C GLN A 52 13.57 -8.40 2.68
N ILE A 53 14.72 -8.75 2.11
CA ILE A 53 14.89 -9.94 1.27
C ILE A 53 15.54 -11.03 2.10
N PRO A 54 14.91 -12.20 2.27
CA PRO A 54 15.49 -13.32 3.00
C PRO A 54 16.91 -13.67 2.53
N GLY A 55 17.87 -13.64 3.45
CA GLY A 55 19.28 -13.93 3.19
C GLY A 55 20.10 -12.77 2.63
N ASN A 56 19.48 -11.68 2.16
CA ASN A 56 20.18 -10.53 1.56
C ASN A 56 20.01 -9.22 2.35
N GLY A 57 19.07 -9.18 3.31
CA GLY A 57 18.77 -7.96 4.05
C GLY A 57 17.89 -6.98 3.25
N GLU A 58 18.01 -5.70 3.55
CA GLU A 58 17.24 -4.66 2.89
C GLU A 58 17.81 -4.35 1.50
N MET A 59 16.94 -4.38 0.47
CA MET A 59 17.27 -4.11 -0.92
C MET A 59 16.26 -3.18 -1.57
N ASP A 60 16.71 -2.43 -2.59
CA ASP A 60 15.79 -1.67 -3.47
C ASP A 60 14.80 -2.63 -4.15
N LEU A 61 13.51 -2.33 -3.97
CA LEU A 61 12.43 -3.22 -4.40
C LEU A 61 12.29 -3.27 -5.93
N VAL A 62 12.58 -2.17 -6.64
CA VAL A 62 12.51 -2.12 -8.11
C VAL A 62 13.63 -2.96 -8.71
N GLU A 63 14.86 -2.82 -8.19
CA GLU A 63 16.00 -3.63 -8.66
C GLU A 63 15.82 -5.10 -8.30
N PHE A 64 15.28 -5.40 -7.13
CA PHE A 64 14.93 -6.78 -6.75
C PHE A 64 13.90 -7.38 -7.73
N ALA A 65 12.81 -6.69 -8.01
CA ALA A 65 11.75 -7.14 -8.92
C ALA A 65 12.31 -7.37 -10.35
N LYS A 66 13.15 -6.45 -10.81
CA LYS A 66 13.84 -6.56 -12.10
C LYS A 66 14.71 -7.83 -12.20
N ALA A 67 15.42 -8.17 -11.12
CA ALA A 67 16.20 -9.41 -11.04
C ALA A 67 15.31 -10.67 -11.12
N GLN A 68 14.03 -10.58 -10.70
CA GLN A 68 13.03 -11.64 -10.82
C GLN A 68 12.30 -11.62 -12.20
N GLY A 69 12.67 -10.72 -13.09
CA GLY A 69 12.05 -10.57 -14.42
C GLY A 69 10.69 -9.87 -14.40
N VAL A 70 10.44 -9.03 -13.39
CA VAL A 70 9.23 -8.21 -13.19
C VAL A 70 9.61 -6.74 -13.24
N ALA A 71 8.95 -5.97 -14.12
CA ALA A 71 9.03 -4.51 -14.10
C ALA A 71 8.08 -3.99 -13.02
N LEU A 72 8.63 -3.46 -11.93
CA LEU A 72 7.84 -2.91 -10.83
C LEU A 72 7.56 -1.42 -11.04
N ILE A 73 6.31 -1.03 -10.87
CA ILE A 73 5.84 0.34 -10.86
C ILE A 73 5.46 0.70 -9.42
N ARG A 74 6.03 1.77 -8.90
CA ARG A 74 5.63 2.35 -7.62
C ARG A 74 4.36 3.15 -7.81
N GLY A 75 3.32 2.82 -7.04
CA GLY A 75 2.00 3.42 -7.12
C GLY A 75 1.38 3.62 -5.74
N ILE A 76 0.21 4.21 -5.72
CA ILE A 76 -0.62 4.41 -4.53
C ILE A 76 -2.10 4.34 -4.94
N GLU A 77 -2.95 3.87 -4.05
CA GLU A 77 -4.39 4.05 -4.18
C GLU A 77 -4.88 5.07 -3.16
N PHE A 78 -5.32 6.22 -3.65
CA PHE A 78 -5.85 7.30 -2.82
C PHE A 78 -7.32 7.06 -2.47
N SER A 79 -7.67 7.08 -1.18
CA SER A 79 -9.04 7.19 -0.72
C SER A 79 -9.49 8.64 -0.79
N CYS A 80 -10.44 8.95 -1.66
CA CYS A 80 -10.83 10.32 -1.97
C CYS A 80 -12.14 10.70 -1.30
N GLU A 81 -12.17 11.83 -0.56
CA GLU A 81 -13.41 12.47 -0.13
C GLU A 81 -14.08 13.17 -1.30
N THR A 82 -15.26 12.67 -1.68
CA THR A 82 -16.07 13.25 -2.77
C THR A 82 -17.54 13.29 -2.39
N SER A 83 -18.38 13.84 -3.25
CA SER A 83 -19.85 13.76 -3.10
C SER A 83 -20.40 12.36 -3.37
N VAL A 84 -19.59 11.47 -3.94
CA VAL A 84 -19.87 10.05 -4.16
C VAL A 84 -19.07 9.26 -3.14
N GLN A 85 -19.66 8.24 -2.53
CA GLN A 85 -18.97 7.39 -1.57
C GLN A 85 -18.01 6.43 -2.28
N ASP A 86 -16.95 6.04 -1.56
CA ASP A 86 -15.99 4.99 -1.94
C ASP A 86 -15.32 5.23 -3.32
N VAL A 87 -14.84 6.45 -3.54
CA VAL A 87 -14.03 6.77 -4.72
C VAL A 87 -12.55 6.58 -4.39
N HIS A 88 -11.92 5.66 -5.10
CA HIS A 88 -10.48 5.44 -5.03
C HIS A 88 -9.82 5.80 -6.37
N ILE A 89 -8.65 6.42 -6.30
CA ILE A 89 -7.87 6.81 -7.47
C ILE A 89 -6.48 6.21 -7.39
N VAL A 90 -6.15 5.41 -8.39
CA VAL A 90 -4.81 4.80 -8.49
C VAL A 90 -3.85 5.76 -9.19
N GLY A 91 -2.80 6.15 -8.50
CA GLY A 91 -1.67 6.92 -9.04
C GLY A 91 -0.50 6.02 -9.36
N LEU A 92 0.00 6.04 -10.59
CA LEU A 92 1.13 5.24 -11.03
C LEU A 92 2.27 6.12 -11.55
N GLY A 93 3.51 5.79 -11.18
CA GLY A 93 4.69 6.46 -11.72
C GLY A 93 4.79 7.95 -11.39
N CYS A 94 4.18 8.40 -10.28
CA CYS A 94 4.27 9.77 -9.81
C CYS A 94 5.68 10.07 -9.27
N ASP A 95 5.97 11.36 -9.08
CA ASP A 95 7.19 11.80 -8.39
C ASP A 95 7.03 11.61 -6.87
N TRP A 96 7.33 10.39 -6.41
CA TRP A 96 7.19 9.97 -5.01
C TRP A 96 8.16 10.68 -4.05
N ASP A 97 9.19 11.33 -4.59
CA ASP A 97 10.23 12.01 -3.84
C ASP A 97 10.04 13.53 -3.83
N GLY A 98 9.04 14.03 -4.58
CA GLY A 98 8.68 15.43 -4.65
C GLY A 98 8.00 15.96 -3.39
N GLU A 99 8.24 17.23 -3.07
CA GLU A 99 7.68 17.89 -1.87
C GLU A 99 6.15 17.84 -1.84
N ILE A 100 5.49 18.00 -2.99
CA ILE A 100 4.02 17.95 -3.10
C ILE A 100 3.48 16.60 -2.63
N MET A 101 4.09 15.50 -3.09
CA MET A 101 3.65 14.16 -2.70
C MET A 101 3.89 13.90 -1.21
N ALA A 102 5.04 14.34 -0.69
CA ALA A 102 5.36 14.20 0.73
C ALA A 102 4.37 14.98 1.63
N GLU A 103 3.92 16.15 1.20
CA GLU A 103 2.90 16.93 1.91
C GLU A 103 1.52 16.26 1.85
N GLU A 104 1.09 15.78 0.68
CA GLU A 104 -0.21 15.11 0.54
C GLU A 104 -0.29 13.82 1.36
N VAL A 105 0.74 12.99 1.34
CA VAL A 105 0.81 11.77 2.18
C VAL A 105 0.70 12.13 3.68
N LYS A 106 1.36 13.20 4.14
CA LYS A 106 1.24 13.65 5.53
C LYS A 106 -0.19 14.11 5.87
N LYS A 107 -0.85 14.84 4.97
CA LYS A 107 -2.24 15.28 5.15
C LYS A 107 -3.18 14.08 5.27
N ILE A 108 -3.02 13.09 4.39
CA ILE A 108 -3.82 11.86 4.40
C ILE A 108 -3.61 11.10 5.71
N ALA A 109 -2.36 10.88 6.14
CA ALA A 109 -2.06 10.20 7.39
C ALA A 109 -2.68 10.92 8.61
N HIS A 110 -2.62 12.26 8.64
CA HIS A 110 -3.24 13.05 9.69
C HIS A 110 -4.78 12.93 9.68
N SER A 111 -5.41 13.00 8.51
CA SER A 111 -6.85 12.84 8.36
C SER A 111 -7.32 11.45 8.80
N LYS A 112 -6.62 10.40 8.43
CA LYS A 112 -6.91 9.02 8.87
C LYS A 112 -6.80 8.87 10.39
N ALA A 113 -5.73 9.37 10.98
CA ALA A 113 -5.56 9.32 12.45
C ALA A 113 -6.72 10.04 13.17
N ALA A 114 -7.13 11.21 12.70
CA ALA A 114 -8.27 11.94 13.25
C ALA A 114 -9.59 11.16 13.10
N ALA A 115 -9.80 10.50 11.95
CA ALA A 115 -10.98 9.69 11.70
C ALA A 115 -11.04 8.46 12.62
N TYR A 116 -9.90 7.80 12.89
CA TYR A 116 -9.84 6.69 13.83
C TYR A 116 -10.17 7.14 15.27
N VAL A 117 -9.59 8.24 15.74
CA VAL A 117 -9.91 8.82 17.06
C VAL A 117 -11.40 9.11 17.18
N GLU A 118 -12.00 9.76 16.19
CA GLU A 118 -13.43 10.06 16.19
C GLU A 118 -14.30 8.79 16.15
N THR A 119 -13.88 7.77 15.39
CA THR A 119 -14.59 6.47 15.33
C THR A 119 -14.60 5.79 16.70
N VAL A 120 -13.44 5.69 17.36
CA VAL A 120 -13.32 5.10 18.69
C VAL A 120 -14.17 5.88 19.70
N ARG A 121 -14.14 7.22 19.66
CA ARG A 121 -14.98 8.07 20.51
C ARG A 121 -16.47 7.74 20.35
N ARG A 122 -16.95 7.68 19.10
CA ARG A 122 -18.37 7.35 18.79
C ARG A 122 -18.76 5.93 19.20
N LEU A 123 -17.86 4.97 19.09
CA LEU A 123 -18.09 3.60 19.54
C LEU A 123 -18.21 3.55 21.07
N ASN A 124 -17.31 4.22 21.80
CA ASN A 124 -17.37 4.32 23.26
C ASN A 124 -18.67 4.98 23.74
N GLU A 125 -19.15 6.03 23.07
CA GLU A 125 -20.44 6.66 23.39
C GLU A 125 -21.64 5.72 23.19
N ARG A 126 -21.49 4.71 22.31
CA ARG A 126 -22.53 3.68 22.09
C ARG A 126 -22.38 2.45 23.00
N GLY A 127 -21.43 2.48 23.94
CA GLY A 127 -21.23 1.44 24.94
C GLY A 127 -20.25 0.33 24.53
N TYR A 128 -19.51 0.49 23.43
CA TYR A 128 -18.38 -0.38 23.10
C TYR A 128 -17.15 0.11 23.87
N ALA A 129 -16.65 -0.68 24.83
CA ALA A 129 -15.46 -0.33 25.59
C ALA A 129 -14.21 -0.56 24.73
N MET A 130 -13.72 0.48 24.10
CA MET A 130 -12.51 0.44 23.26
C MET A 130 -11.42 1.31 23.89
N ASP A 131 -10.21 0.75 24.04
CA ASP A 131 -9.04 1.49 24.51
C ASP A 131 -8.40 2.22 23.33
N MET A 132 -8.30 3.54 23.44
CA MET A 132 -7.74 4.40 22.40
C MET A 132 -6.24 4.16 22.22
N GLU A 133 -5.49 3.96 23.32
CA GLU A 133 -4.04 3.75 23.25
C GLU A 133 -3.72 2.41 22.62
N GLU A 134 -4.48 1.36 22.97
CA GLU A 134 -4.34 0.04 22.36
C GLU A 134 -4.59 0.09 20.84
N ILE A 135 -5.67 0.75 20.40
CA ILE A 135 -6.04 0.83 18.98
C ILE A 135 -5.04 1.65 18.17
N LEU A 136 -4.52 2.76 18.71
CA LEU A 136 -3.53 3.59 18.02
C LEU A 136 -2.13 2.95 18.00
N SER A 137 -1.92 1.86 18.72
CA SER A 137 -0.66 1.11 18.73
C SER A 137 -0.61 -0.05 17.72
N LEU A 138 -1.75 -0.37 17.10
CA LEU A 138 -1.88 -1.40 16.05
C LEU A 138 -1.41 -0.87 14.70
#